data_f7ba68ea8fe3e5d258b313b6f8e8db9b
#
_entry.id   f7ba68ea8fe3e5d258b313b6f8e8db9b
#
_cell.length_a   1.000
_cell.length_b   1.000
_cell.length_c   1.000
_cell.angle_alpha   90.00
_cell.angle_beta   90.00
_cell.angle_gamma   90.00
#
_symmetry.space_group_name_H-M   'P 1'
#
loop_
_entity.id
_entity.type
_entity.pdbx_description
1 polymer ?
#
loop_
_entity_poly.entity_id
_entity_poly.type
_entity_poly.pdbx_seq_one_letter_code
_entity_poly.pdbx_strand_id
1 'polypeptide(L)'
;MTLSSLLFASLLLVSKAETATPQFQHALPNVAGKKLVSVVVDYPPGAKSAPHRHAPSAFIYAYVLSGSIRSQLEGEPAAKIYHADESWFENPGAHHVVSENASDTQSAQLLAVFVVNTDEALTVPDAH
;
A
#
# COMPACT_ATOMS: atom_id res chain seq x y z
N MET A 1 -50.79 -16.28 20.27
CA MET A 1 -50.00 -16.09 19.03
C MET A 1 -48.81 -15.18 19.36
N THR A 2 -47.65 -15.75 19.50
CA THR A 2 -46.42 -15.00 19.71
C THR A 2 -45.77 -14.75 18.36
N LEU A 3 -45.78 -13.52 17.89
CA LEU A 3 -45.01 -13.07 16.72
C LEU A 3 -43.54 -13.02 17.10
N SER A 4 -42.76 -14.02 16.65
CA SER A 4 -41.33 -14.04 16.75
C SER A 4 -40.77 -13.09 15.69
N SER A 5 -40.39 -11.88 16.11
CA SER A 5 -39.66 -10.96 15.24
C SER A 5 -38.23 -11.47 15.05
N LEU A 6 -37.95 -12.08 13.91
CA LEU A 6 -36.60 -12.37 13.48
C LEU A 6 -35.90 -11.04 13.14
N LEU A 7 -35.08 -10.54 14.06
CA LEU A 7 -34.16 -9.46 13.76
C LEU A 7 -33.05 -10.03 12.85
N PHE A 8 -33.13 -9.74 11.57
CA PHE A 8 -31.98 -9.89 10.67
C PHE A 8 -30.99 -8.78 11.00
N ALA A 9 -29.96 -9.10 11.76
CA ALA A 9 -28.80 -8.24 11.87
C ALA A 9 -28.09 -8.23 10.52
N SER A 10 -28.24 -7.15 9.76
CA SER A 10 -27.39 -6.89 8.59
C SER A 10 -25.97 -6.71 9.07
N LEU A 11 -25.12 -7.73 8.83
CA LEU A 11 -23.69 -7.60 9.00
C LEU A 11 -23.21 -6.70 7.86
N LEU A 12 -23.02 -5.41 8.13
CA LEU A 12 -22.32 -4.52 7.23
C LEU A 12 -20.85 -4.98 7.21
N LEU A 13 -20.48 -5.68 6.12
CA LEU A 13 -19.09 -5.91 5.79
C LEU A 13 -18.46 -4.56 5.46
N VAL A 14 -17.85 -3.92 6.46
CA VAL A 14 -17.01 -2.75 6.22
C VAL A 14 -15.76 -3.26 5.54
N SER A 15 -15.60 -2.96 4.25
CA SER A 15 -14.33 -3.16 3.54
C SER A 15 -13.25 -2.38 4.25
N LYS A 16 -12.26 -3.08 4.84
CA LYS A 16 -11.11 -2.47 5.48
C LYS A 16 -10.13 -2.05 4.40
N ALA A 17 -10.04 -0.75 4.16
CA ALA A 17 -9.07 -0.18 3.25
C ALA A 17 -7.79 0.19 3.99
N GLU A 18 -6.66 0.16 3.32
CA GLU A 18 -5.42 0.74 3.79
C GLU A 18 -5.53 2.27 3.86
N THR A 19 -4.74 2.89 4.70
CA THR A 19 -4.63 4.34 4.83
C THR A 19 -3.18 4.77 4.62
N ALA A 20 -2.94 5.64 3.64
CA ALA A 20 -1.62 6.20 3.36
C ALA A 20 -1.52 7.61 3.93
N THR A 21 -0.53 7.84 4.79
CA THR A 21 -0.30 9.12 5.44
C THR A 21 1.10 9.64 5.10
N PRO A 22 1.22 10.76 4.36
CA PRO A 22 2.51 11.39 4.13
C PRO A 22 3.17 11.81 5.46
N GLN A 23 4.46 11.48 5.61
CA GLN A 23 5.25 11.82 6.78
C GLN A 23 6.26 12.93 6.50
N PHE A 24 6.80 12.96 5.29
CA PHE A 24 7.85 13.89 4.91
C PHE A 24 7.83 14.12 3.40
N GLN A 25 8.13 15.34 2.99
CA GLN A 25 8.32 15.69 1.58
C GLN A 25 9.33 16.83 1.47
N HIS A 26 10.31 16.67 0.61
CA HIS A 26 11.29 17.71 0.35
C HIS A 26 11.91 17.56 -1.05
N ALA A 27 12.06 18.67 -1.76
CA ALA A 27 12.82 18.69 -3.01
C ALA A 27 14.27 18.29 -2.72
N LEU A 28 14.86 17.46 -3.59
CA LEU A 28 16.25 17.04 -3.44
C LEU A 28 17.18 18.15 -3.95
N PRO A 29 18.03 18.73 -3.08
CA PRO A 29 18.93 19.82 -3.51
C PRO A 29 20.05 19.34 -4.44
N ASN A 30 20.33 18.05 -4.45
CA ASN A 30 21.41 17.43 -5.24
C ASN A 30 20.90 16.72 -6.50
N VAL A 31 19.58 16.66 -6.72
CA VAL A 31 18.98 16.05 -7.92
C VAL A 31 17.89 16.98 -8.43
N ALA A 32 18.18 17.72 -9.48
CA ALA A 32 17.24 18.69 -10.04
C ALA A 32 15.92 18.03 -10.49
N GLY A 33 14.79 18.67 -10.15
CA GLY A 33 13.45 18.23 -10.55
C GLY A 33 12.90 17.01 -9.79
N LYS A 34 13.61 16.52 -8.78
CA LYS A 34 13.21 15.39 -7.94
C LYS A 34 12.88 15.80 -6.52
N LYS A 35 11.99 15.05 -5.90
CA LYS A 35 11.68 15.15 -4.47
C LYS A 35 11.76 13.78 -3.82
N LEU A 36 11.99 13.77 -2.52
CA LEU A 36 11.82 12.61 -1.67
C LEU A 36 10.51 12.75 -0.90
N VAL A 37 9.70 11.70 -0.93
CA VAL A 37 8.46 11.63 -0.16
C VAL A 37 8.46 10.35 0.65
N SER A 38 8.18 10.42 1.95
CA SER A 38 7.94 9.24 2.77
C SER A 38 6.48 9.17 3.18
N VAL A 39 5.92 7.99 3.09
CA VAL A 39 4.51 7.69 3.38
C VAL A 39 4.46 6.48 4.31
N VAL A 40 3.65 6.54 5.36
CA VAL A 40 3.31 5.37 6.16
C VAL A 40 1.96 4.86 5.70
N VAL A 41 1.91 3.58 5.35
CA VAL A 41 0.68 2.90 4.95
C VAL A 41 0.26 1.98 6.07
N ASP A 42 -0.92 2.21 6.61
CA ASP A 42 -1.55 1.37 7.63
C ASP A 42 -2.48 0.38 6.95
N TYR A 43 -2.25 -0.89 7.20
CA TYR A 43 -3.08 -1.99 6.73
C TYR A 43 -3.81 -2.62 7.92
N PRO A 44 -5.10 -2.33 8.14
CA PRO A 44 -5.91 -3.11 9.06
C PRO A 44 -5.89 -4.61 8.72
N PRO A 45 -6.26 -5.49 9.64
CA PRO A 45 -6.36 -6.93 9.35
C PRO A 45 -7.16 -7.19 8.07
N GLY A 46 -6.61 -7.96 7.14
CA GLY A 46 -7.24 -8.33 5.87
C GLY A 46 -7.32 -7.22 4.82
N ALA A 47 -6.76 -6.04 5.08
CA ALA A 47 -6.81 -4.92 4.13
C ALA A 47 -5.98 -5.19 2.88
N LYS A 48 -6.49 -4.73 1.74
CA LYS A 48 -5.85 -4.87 0.43
C LYS A 48 -5.85 -3.55 -0.31
N SER A 49 -4.72 -3.21 -0.92
CA SER A 49 -4.69 -2.15 -1.93
C SER A 49 -5.17 -2.69 -3.27
N ALA A 50 -5.95 -1.91 -4.02
CA ALA A 50 -6.25 -2.25 -5.40
C ALA A 50 -4.96 -2.23 -6.25
N PRO A 51 -4.85 -3.08 -7.29
CA PRO A 51 -3.72 -3.01 -8.21
C PRO A 51 -3.55 -1.59 -8.75
N HIS A 52 -2.30 -1.12 -8.80
CA HIS A 52 -1.99 0.27 -9.17
C HIS A 52 -0.59 0.39 -9.73
N ARG A 53 -0.35 1.53 -10.41
CA ARG A 53 0.99 1.98 -10.79
C ARG A 53 1.36 3.17 -9.93
N HIS A 54 2.65 3.33 -9.68
CA HIS A 54 3.19 4.57 -9.14
C HIS A 54 3.54 5.52 -10.28
N ALA A 55 3.92 6.76 -9.95
CA ALA A 55 4.36 7.71 -10.96
C ALA A 55 5.44 7.09 -11.85
N PRO A 56 5.43 7.35 -13.18
CA PRO A 56 6.41 6.76 -14.10
C PRO A 56 7.87 7.05 -13.73
N SER A 57 8.13 8.14 -13.00
CA SER A 57 9.48 8.50 -12.54
C SER A 57 9.84 7.95 -11.16
N ALA A 58 8.89 7.34 -10.46
CA ALA A 58 9.09 6.99 -9.05
C ALA A 58 9.95 5.75 -8.88
N PHE A 59 11.09 5.90 -8.18
CA PHE A 59 11.77 4.81 -7.52
C PHE A 59 11.25 4.72 -6.08
N ILE A 60 10.96 3.52 -5.59
CA ILE A 60 10.35 3.34 -4.28
C ILE A 60 11.17 2.34 -3.47
N TYR A 61 11.45 2.69 -2.22
CA TYR A 61 11.93 1.77 -1.21
C TYR A 61 10.82 1.52 -0.20
N ALA A 62 10.46 0.26 -0.01
CA ALA A 62 9.39 -0.17 0.90
C ALA A 62 9.97 -1.00 2.04
N TYR A 63 9.65 -0.61 3.27
CA TYR A 63 10.15 -1.23 4.49
C TYR A 63 8.98 -1.56 5.42
N VAL A 64 8.87 -2.82 5.84
CA VAL A 64 7.80 -3.26 6.75
C VAL A 64 8.15 -2.84 8.17
N LEU A 65 7.37 -1.92 8.72
CA LEU A 65 7.55 -1.43 10.09
C LEU A 65 7.02 -2.41 11.13
N SER A 66 5.88 -3.03 10.84
CA SER A 66 5.22 -3.99 11.74
C SER A 66 4.30 -4.92 10.97
N GLY A 67 4.03 -6.09 11.52
CA GLY A 67 3.18 -7.09 10.89
C GLY A 67 3.83 -7.75 9.69
N SER A 68 3.02 -8.12 8.70
CA SER A 68 3.48 -8.76 7.46
C SER A 68 2.68 -8.29 6.25
N ILE A 69 3.36 -8.04 5.15
CA ILE A 69 2.77 -7.56 3.90
C ILE A 69 3.04 -8.59 2.80
N ARG A 70 1.99 -8.95 2.06
CA ARG A 70 2.11 -9.73 0.83
C ARG A 70 2.21 -8.77 -0.35
N SER A 71 3.27 -8.90 -1.12
CA SER A 71 3.55 -8.00 -2.26
C SER A 71 3.94 -8.80 -3.49
N GLN A 72 3.47 -8.34 -4.65
CA GLN A 72 3.90 -8.83 -5.96
C GLN A 72 3.89 -7.68 -6.95
N LEU A 73 5.00 -7.53 -7.66
CA LEU A 73 5.10 -6.67 -8.84
C LEU A 73 4.82 -7.50 -10.09
N GLU A 74 4.26 -6.87 -11.12
CA GLU A 74 4.10 -7.52 -12.42
C GLU A 74 5.45 -8.00 -12.95
N GLY A 75 5.50 -9.24 -13.42
CA GLY A 75 6.73 -9.91 -13.86
C GLY A 75 7.39 -10.79 -12.80
N GLU A 76 7.04 -10.64 -11.54
CA GLU A 76 7.48 -11.58 -10.51
C GLU A 76 6.68 -12.88 -10.58
N PRO A 77 7.32 -14.05 -10.35
CA PRO A 77 6.66 -15.35 -10.53
C PRO A 77 5.57 -15.64 -9.50
N ALA A 78 5.63 -15.01 -8.32
CA ALA A 78 4.66 -15.20 -7.25
C ALA A 78 4.70 -14.02 -6.26
N ALA A 79 3.61 -13.85 -5.50
CA ALA A 79 3.60 -12.95 -4.36
C ALA A 79 4.54 -13.47 -3.27
N LYS A 80 5.20 -12.55 -2.57
CA LYS A 80 6.09 -12.84 -1.45
C LYS A 80 5.56 -12.14 -0.20
N ILE A 81 5.69 -12.80 0.95
CA ILE A 81 5.37 -12.20 2.25
C ILE A 81 6.64 -11.60 2.85
N TYR A 82 6.56 -10.32 3.20
CA TYR A 82 7.61 -9.57 3.88
C TYR A 82 7.18 -9.33 5.32
N HIS A 83 8.05 -9.71 6.26
CA HIS A 83 7.85 -9.52 7.69
C HIS A 83 8.47 -8.20 8.17
N ALA A 84 8.18 -7.81 9.42
CA ALA A 84 8.80 -6.62 10.01
C ALA A 84 10.33 -6.63 9.83
N ASP A 85 10.88 -5.48 9.50
CA ASP A 85 12.29 -5.24 9.19
C ASP A 85 12.77 -5.80 7.84
N GLU A 86 11.90 -6.43 7.06
CA GLU A 86 12.18 -6.79 5.68
C GLU A 86 11.73 -5.67 4.71
N SER A 87 12.32 -5.66 3.53
CA SER A 87 12.11 -4.59 2.55
C SER A 87 12.19 -5.08 1.12
N TRP A 88 11.67 -4.27 0.21
CA TRP A 88 11.83 -4.41 -1.23
C TRP A 88 11.95 -3.04 -1.88
N PHE A 89 12.23 -3.01 -3.16
CA PHE A 89 12.20 -1.78 -3.94
C PHE A 89 11.40 -1.98 -5.23
N GLU A 90 10.93 -0.86 -5.78
CA GLU A 90 10.20 -0.83 -7.04
C GLU A 90 10.89 0.16 -7.98
N ASN A 91 11.23 -0.31 -9.18
CA ASN A 91 11.79 0.53 -10.22
C ASN A 91 10.71 1.46 -10.81
N PRO A 92 11.11 2.59 -11.43
CA PRO A 92 10.18 3.45 -12.15
C PRO A 92 9.31 2.67 -13.13
N GLY A 93 8.00 2.93 -13.12
CA GLY A 93 7.03 2.29 -13.98
C GLY A 93 6.53 0.91 -13.50
N ALA A 94 6.94 0.45 -12.31
CA ALA A 94 6.47 -0.82 -11.76
C ALA A 94 4.94 -0.84 -11.58
N HIS A 95 4.36 -2.00 -11.89
CA HIS A 95 2.94 -2.27 -11.64
C HIS A 95 2.80 -3.15 -10.41
N HIS A 96 2.19 -2.61 -9.37
CA HIS A 96 1.98 -3.30 -8.10
C HIS A 96 0.67 -4.07 -8.17
N VAL A 97 0.74 -5.37 -8.43
CA VAL A 97 -0.46 -6.21 -8.65
C VAL A 97 -1.01 -6.80 -7.36
N VAL A 98 -0.17 -6.99 -6.34
CA VAL A 98 -0.59 -7.43 -5.00
C VAL A 98 0.11 -6.57 -3.96
N SER A 99 -0.66 -5.94 -3.09
CA SER A 99 -0.18 -5.24 -1.89
C SER A 99 -1.26 -5.35 -0.82
N GLU A 100 -1.02 -6.21 0.15
CA GLU A 100 -2.04 -6.52 1.14
C GLU A 100 -1.44 -6.93 2.48
N ASN A 101 -2.22 -6.76 3.55
CA ASN A 101 -1.89 -7.36 4.82
C ASN A 101 -1.95 -8.89 4.67
N ALA A 102 -0.87 -9.59 5.02
CA ALA A 102 -0.84 -11.05 4.95
C ALA A 102 -1.63 -11.72 6.09
N SER A 103 -2.06 -10.95 7.08
CA SER A 103 -2.83 -11.42 8.25
C SER A 103 -4.26 -10.90 8.23
N ASP A 104 -5.21 -11.77 8.59
CA ASP A 104 -6.62 -11.39 8.80
C ASP A 104 -6.91 -10.97 10.25
N THR A 105 -5.91 -11.05 11.13
CA THR A 105 -6.11 -10.82 12.57
C THR A 105 -5.23 -9.72 13.15
N GLN A 106 -4.11 -9.38 12.53
CA GLN A 106 -3.16 -8.39 13.01
C GLN A 106 -2.95 -7.28 11.98
N SER A 107 -2.83 -6.05 12.45
CA SER A 107 -2.49 -4.89 11.62
C SER A 107 -1.04 -4.98 11.12
N ALA A 108 -0.76 -4.29 10.02
CA ALA A 108 0.57 -4.12 9.49
C ALA A 108 0.83 -2.66 9.12
N GLN A 109 2.09 -2.24 9.18
CA GLN A 109 2.52 -0.92 8.74
C GLN A 109 3.69 -1.03 7.78
N LEU A 110 3.64 -0.24 6.72
CA LEU A 110 4.67 -0.14 5.68
C LEU A 110 5.16 1.30 5.60
N LEU A 111 6.47 1.50 5.57
CA LEU A 111 7.10 2.76 5.18
C LEU A 111 7.42 2.68 3.70
N ALA A 112 6.90 3.60 2.89
CA ALA A 112 7.23 3.75 1.48
C ALA A 112 7.97 5.07 1.27
N VAL A 113 9.17 5.00 0.69
CA VAL A 113 10.00 6.17 0.39
C VAL A 113 10.13 6.29 -1.12
N PHE A 114 9.70 7.44 -1.64
CA PHE A 114 9.66 7.73 -3.07
C PHE A 114 10.74 8.73 -3.43
N VAL A 115 11.45 8.47 -4.51
CA VAL A 115 12.18 9.49 -5.27
C VAL A 115 11.45 9.66 -6.57
N VAL A 116 10.87 10.83 -6.81
CA VAL A 116 9.89 11.06 -7.86
C VAL A 116 10.00 12.49 -8.39
N ASN A 117 9.54 12.74 -9.62
CA ASN A 117 9.44 14.09 -10.16
C ASN A 117 8.58 14.98 -9.26
N THR A 118 8.98 16.23 -9.08
CA THR A 118 8.34 17.17 -8.13
C THR A 118 6.86 17.44 -8.43
N ASP A 119 6.43 17.28 -9.67
CA ASP A 119 5.08 17.58 -10.16
C ASP A 119 4.20 16.34 -10.40
N GLU A 120 4.70 15.12 -10.14
CA GLU A 120 3.95 13.90 -10.36
C GLU A 120 3.22 13.41 -9.09
N ALA A 121 2.00 12.89 -9.29
CA ALA A 121 1.29 12.18 -8.25
C ALA A 121 1.97 10.84 -7.94
N LEU A 122 1.97 10.42 -6.66
CA LEU A 122 2.71 9.22 -6.22
C LEU A 122 2.10 7.92 -6.77
N THR A 123 0.78 7.88 -6.95
CA THR A 123 0.05 6.66 -7.33
C THR A 123 -0.95 6.97 -8.42
N VAL A 124 -1.04 6.07 -9.39
CA VAL A 124 -2.00 6.11 -10.47
C VAL A 124 -2.83 4.83 -10.40
N PRO A 125 -4.16 4.92 -10.14
CA PRO A 125 -5.03 3.74 -10.15
C PRO A 125 -5.06 3.09 -11.53
N ASP A 126 -5.24 1.76 -11.56
CA ASP A 126 -5.49 1.07 -12.82
C ASP A 126 -6.80 1.58 -13.44
N ALA A 127 -6.80 1.74 -14.76
CA ALA A 127 -8.01 2.06 -15.52
C ALA A 127 -8.96 0.85 -15.50
N HIS A 128 -10.26 1.11 -15.28
CA HIS A 128 -11.33 0.11 -15.34
C HIS A 128 -11.98 0.09 -16.72
#